data_8d075cda9ad22586e85121e909f2f08d
#
_entry.id   8d075cda9ad22586e85121e909f2f08d
#
_cell.length_a   1.000
_cell.length_b   1.000
_cell.length_c   1.000
_cell.angle_alpha   90.00
_cell.angle_beta   90.00
_cell.angle_gamma   90.00
#
_symmetry.space_group_name_H-M   'P 1'
#
loop_
_entity.id
_entity.type
_entity.pdbx_description
1 polymer ?
#
loop_
_entity_poly.entity_id
_entity_poly.type
_entity_poly.pdbx_seq_one_letter_code
_entity_poly.pdbx_strand_id
1 'polypeptide(L)'
;MSLVPMVVETTNRGERAYDIYSRLLKERIIFITTPVEDTMASLVVAQLLFLASEDDERDIQLYINSPGGSVTAGLAIYDTMQHVKPDVQTICMGFCASMASVLLSAGAQGKRYALPNSEIMIHQGSAGFQGATPDIEIQSRWILRTVRRLNSILAKHCNQPYEKVERDTQRDYFMTAEEGREYGIIDHVLTAEDVPALA
;
A
#
# COMPACT_ATOMS: atom_id res chain seq x y z
N MET A 1 -24.02 -3.76 -4.50
CA MET A 1 -23.15 -2.78 -5.18
C MET A 1 -23.48 -1.43 -4.57
N SER A 2 -22.56 -0.82 -3.82
CA SER A 2 -22.78 0.53 -3.28
C SER A 2 -22.71 1.55 -4.43
N LEU A 3 -23.65 2.50 -4.45
CA LEU A 3 -23.65 3.60 -5.43
C LEU A 3 -22.41 4.47 -5.17
N VAL A 4 -21.57 4.64 -6.20
CA VAL A 4 -20.47 5.60 -6.16
C VAL A 4 -21.06 6.99 -6.42
N PRO A 5 -20.87 7.98 -5.51
CA PRO A 5 -21.42 9.32 -5.70
C PRO A 5 -20.78 10.04 -6.90
N MET A 6 -21.59 10.85 -7.58
CA MET A 6 -21.13 11.71 -8.66
C MET A 6 -20.92 13.14 -8.17
N VAL A 7 -19.84 13.76 -8.62
CA VAL A 7 -19.50 15.16 -8.37
C VAL A 7 -19.57 15.94 -9.69
N VAL A 8 -20.21 17.10 -9.69
CA VAL A 8 -20.28 18.00 -10.85
C VAL A 8 -19.36 19.19 -10.62
N GLU A 9 -18.40 19.37 -11.52
CA GLU A 9 -17.55 20.56 -11.58
C GLU A 9 -18.09 21.52 -12.64
N THR A 10 -18.30 22.76 -12.25
CA THR A 10 -18.64 23.84 -13.19
C THR A 10 -17.35 24.59 -13.57
N THR A 11 -17.02 24.57 -14.85
CA THR A 11 -15.84 25.27 -15.40
C THR A 11 -16.29 26.32 -16.43
N ASN A 12 -15.38 27.20 -16.85
CA ASN A 12 -15.65 28.14 -17.94
C ASN A 12 -16.00 27.49 -19.29
N ARG A 13 -15.82 26.14 -19.40
CA ARG A 13 -16.13 25.33 -20.58
C ARG A 13 -17.39 24.48 -20.42
N GLY A 14 -18.14 24.68 -19.33
CA GLY A 14 -19.36 23.93 -19.01
C GLY A 14 -19.21 23.02 -17.80
N GLU A 15 -20.24 22.22 -17.55
CA GLU A 15 -20.29 21.26 -16.45
C GLU A 15 -19.70 19.91 -16.88
N ARG A 16 -18.93 19.30 -15.97
CA ARG A 16 -18.41 17.95 -16.11
C ARG A 16 -18.76 17.12 -14.87
N ALA A 17 -19.33 15.95 -15.07
CA ALA A 17 -19.61 14.99 -14.01
C ALA A 17 -18.48 13.95 -13.92
N TYR A 18 -18.03 13.68 -12.70
CA TYR A 18 -17.06 12.64 -12.36
C TYR A 18 -17.63 11.77 -11.25
N ASP A 19 -17.33 10.49 -11.22
CA ASP A 19 -17.44 9.76 -9.96
C ASP A 19 -16.39 10.27 -8.97
N ILE A 20 -16.62 10.05 -7.66
CA ILE A 20 -15.75 10.62 -6.61
C ILE A 20 -14.30 10.12 -6.72
N TYR A 21 -14.08 8.85 -7.11
CA TYR A 21 -12.72 8.32 -7.26
C TYR A 21 -11.99 8.92 -8.45
N SER A 22 -12.67 9.08 -9.59
CA SER A 22 -12.12 9.78 -10.77
C SER A 22 -11.81 11.25 -10.46
N ARG A 23 -12.63 11.89 -9.62
CA ARG A 23 -12.37 13.28 -9.20
C ARG A 23 -11.13 13.36 -8.31
N LEU A 24 -11.00 12.44 -7.34
CA LEU A 24 -9.83 12.40 -6.45
C LEU A 24 -8.55 11.98 -7.18
N LEU A 25 -8.64 11.14 -8.20
CA LEU A 25 -7.51 10.78 -9.05
C LEU A 25 -6.89 12.01 -9.76
N LYS A 26 -7.69 13.02 -10.13
CA LYS A 26 -7.18 14.31 -10.66
C LYS A 26 -6.33 15.05 -9.64
N GLU A 27 -6.57 14.86 -8.35
CA GLU A 27 -5.73 15.38 -7.25
C GLU A 27 -4.58 14.42 -6.89
N ARG A 28 -4.33 13.41 -7.75
CA ARG A 28 -3.27 12.41 -7.61
C ARG A 28 -3.45 11.47 -6.41
N ILE A 29 -4.71 11.23 -6.02
CA ILE A 29 -5.10 10.37 -4.89
C ILE A 29 -5.58 9.03 -5.42
N ILE A 30 -4.97 7.95 -4.94
CA ILE A 30 -5.31 6.56 -5.22
C ILE A 30 -5.74 5.87 -3.93
N PHE A 31 -6.70 4.93 -4.00
CA PHE A 31 -7.19 4.17 -2.87
C PHE A 31 -6.92 2.67 -3.00
N ILE A 32 -6.44 2.06 -1.92
CA ILE A 32 -6.42 0.62 -1.69
C ILE A 32 -7.29 0.35 -0.46
N THR A 33 -8.59 0.05 -0.68
CA THR A 33 -9.58 -0.11 0.39
C THR A 33 -10.27 -1.48 0.37
N THR A 34 -9.70 -2.43 -0.34
CA THR A 34 -10.17 -3.81 -0.46
C THR A 34 -9.01 -4.78 -0.24
N PRO A 35 -9.25 -6.10 -0.14
CA PRO A 35 -8.17 -7.06 -0.21
C PRO A 35 -7.32 -6.89 -1.47
N VAL A 36 -6.02 -7.13 -1.33
CA VAL A 36 -5.07 -7.06 -2.46
C VAL A 36 -5.29 -8.28 -3.36
N GLU A 37 -5.78 -8.03 -4.56
CA GLU A 37 -6.07 -9.03 -5.59
C GLU A 37 -5.65 -8.53 -6.97
N ASP A 38 -5.62 -9.42 -7.97
CA ASP A 38 -5.06 -9.12 -9.28
C ASP A 38 -5.80 -7.98 -10.01
N THR A 39 -7.14 -7.95 -9.93
CA THR A 39 -7.95 -6.89 -10.57
C THR A 39 -7.66 -5.52 -9.95
N MET A 40 -7.69 -5.45 -8.61
CA MET A 40 -7.39 -4.22 -7.88
C MET A 40 -5.96 -3.76 -8.15
N ALA A 41 -4.99 -4.67 -8.12
CA ALA A 41 -3.58 -4.35 -8.38
C ALA A 41 -3.38 -3.80 -9.79
N SER A 42 -4.03 -4.38 -10.80
CA SER A 42 -3.98 -3.89 -12.18
C SER A 42 -4.49 -2.46 -12.31
N LEU A 43 -5.58 -2.12 -11.58
CA LEU A 43 -6.13 -0.76 -11.57
C LEU A 43 -5.20 0.23 -10.87
N VAL A 44 -4.62 -0.15 -9.73
CA VAL A 44 -3.65 0.71 -8.99
C VAL A 44 -2.40 0.94 -9.83
N VAL A 45 -1.84 -0.10 -10.45
CA VAL A 45 -0.69 0.00 -11.36
C VAL A 45 -1.00 0.96 -12.52
N ALA A 46 -2.17 0.81 -13.17
CA ALA A 46 -2.57 1.69 -14.26
C ALA A 46 -2.69 3.15 -13.82
N GLN A 47 -3.24 3.42 -12.62
CA GLN A 47 -3.36 4.76 -12.05
C GLN A 47 -1.97 5.35 -11.72
N LEU A 48 -1.06 4.58 -11.14
CA LEU A 48 0.32 5.02 -10.85
C LEU A 48 1.05 5.43 -12.14
N LEU A 49 0.98 4.58 -13.18
CA LEU A 49 1.61 4.86 -14.48
C LEU A 49 0.98 6.08 -15.18
N PHE A 50 -0.36 6.18 -15.13
CA PHE A 50 -1.07 7.34 -15.69
C PHE A 50 -0.64 8.64 -15.01
N LEU A 51 -0.66 8.69 -13.68
CA LEU A 51 -0.28 9.89 -12.93
C LEU A 51 1.21 10.25 -13.13
N ALA A 52 2.08 9.25 -13.20
CA ALA A 52 3.49 9.49 -13.49
C ALA A 52 3.73 10.02 -14.91
N SER A 53 2.87 9.67 -15.89
CA SER A 53 2.95 10.21 -17.26
C SER A 53 2.40 11.63 -17.40
N GLU A 54 1.45 12.01 -16.52
CA GLU A 54 0.85 13.35 -16.49
C GLU A 54 1.80 14.40 -15.89
N ASP A 55 2.47 14.04 -14.78
CA ASP A 55 3.39 14.92 -14.07
C ASP A 55 4.40 14.04 -13.32
N ASP A 56 5.65 14.16 -13.64
CA ASP A 56 6.73 13.35 -13.10
C ASP A 56 7.43 13.99 -11.86
N GLU A 57 6.98 15.15 -11.40
CA GLU A 57 7.53 15.86 -10.25
C GLU A 57 6.60 15.84 -9.03
N ARG A 58 5.28 15.97 -9.24
CA ARG A 58 4.31 16.02 -8.14
C ARG A 58 4.09 14.63 -7.54
N ASP A 59 4.04 14.59 -6.22
CA ASP A 59 3.80 13.36 -5.46
C ASP A 59 2.46 12.70 -5.80
N ILE A 60 2.40 11.38 -5.65
CA ILE A 60 1.17 10.57 -5.73
C ILE A 60 0.81 10.15 -4.30
N GLN A 61 -0.45 10.28 -3.90
CA GLN A 61 -0.93 9.91 -2.58
C GLN A 61 -1.68 8.57 -2.65
N LEU A 62 -1.22 7.59 -1.91
CA LEU A 62 -1.80 6.26 -1.83
C LEU A 62 -2.42 6.03 -0.45
N TYR A 63 -3.74 6.12 -0.36
CA TYR A 63 -4.52 5.86 0.86
C TYR A 63 -4.83 4.38 1.00
N ILE A 64 -4.47 3.79 2.14
CA ILE A 64 -4.52 2.34 2.34
C ILE A 64 -5.37 2.01 3.57
N ASN A 65 -6.38 1.15 3.36
CA ASN A 65 -7.19 0.49 4.39
C ASN A 65 -7.50 -0.93 3.90
N SER A 66 -6.61 -1.87 4.16
CA SER A 66 -6.68 -3.20 3.54
C SER A 66 -6.11 -4.28 4.47
N PRO A 67 -6.75 -5.46 4.53
CA PRO A 67 -6.22 -6.61 5.27
C PRO A 67 -5.03 -7.29 4.56
N GLY A 68 -4.56 -6.76 3.42
CA GLY A 68 -3.58 -7.43 2.59
C GLY A 68 -4.22 -8.43 1.62
N GLY A 69 -3.50 -9.45 1.20
CA GLY A 69 -4.00 -10.45 0.24
C GLY A 69 -2.90 -11.05 -0.63
N SER A 70 -3.14 -11.15 -1.94
CA SER A 70 -2.22 -11.76 -2.90
C SER A 70 -0.85 -11.08 -2.92
N VAL A 71 0.19 -11.86 -2.62
CA VAL A 71 1.57 -11.36 -2.60
C VAL A 71 2.04 -10.97 -4.01
N THR A 72 1.68 -11.73 -5.03
CA THR A 72 2.07 -11.43 -6.42
C THR A 72 1.42 -10.14 -6.91
N ALA A 73 0.15 -9.94 -6.63
CA ALA A 73 -0.58 -8.72 -6.92
C ALA A 73 0.04 -7.51 -6.18
N GLY A 74 0.34 -7.67 -4.89
CA GLY A 74 0.98 -6.62 -4.09
C GLY A 74 2.39 -6.28 -4.55
N LEU A 75 3.19 -7.27 -4.97
CA LEU A 75 4.51 -7.02 -5.52
C LEU A 75 4.46 -6.26 -6.86
N ALA A 76 3.42 -6.45 -7.69
CA ALA A 76 3.24 -5.66 -8.89
C ALA A 76 3.00 -4.16 -8.56
N ILE A 77 2.20 -3.88 -7.52
CA ILE A 77 2.03 -2.50 -7.02
C ILE A 77 3.35 -1.97 -6.46
N TYR A 78 4.01 -2.75 -5.58
CA TYR A 78 5.28 -2.38 -4.96
C TYR A 78 6.34 -2.00 -6.01
N ASP A 79 6.58 -2.87 -6.98
CA ASP A 79 7.58 -2.63 -8.01
C ASP A 79 7.23 -1.39 -8.85
N THR A 80 5.94 -1.16 -9.12
CA THR A 80 5.48 0.04 -9.84
C THR A 80 5.71 1.31 -9.01
N MET A 81 5.41 1.29 -7.70
CA MET A 81 5.71 2.41 -6.79
C MET A 81 7.20 2.77 -6.79
N GLN A 82 8.08 1.75 -6.86
CA GLN A 82 9.53 1.97 -6.89
C GLN A 82 10.05 2.37 -8.29
N HIS A 83 9.26 2.14 -9.34
CA HIS A 83 9.64 2.38 -10.73
C HIS A 83 9.26 3.78 -11.22
N VAL A 84 8.11 4.30 -10.79
CA VAL A 84 7.65 5.62 -11.20
C VAL A 84 8.56 6.72 -10.63
N LYS A 85 8.69 7.83 -11.36
CA LYS A 85 9.57 8.93 -10.96
C LYS A 85 9.00 9.78 -9.81
N PRO A 86 7.69 10.11 -9.78
CA PRO A 86 7.11 10.82 -8.65
C PRO A 86 7.25 10.05 -7.35
N ASP A 87 7.46 10.75 -6.23
CA ASP A 87 7.38 10.13 -4.92
C ASP A 87 5.95 9.64 -4.65
N VAL A 88 5.84 8.42 -4.14
CA VAL A 88 4.57 7.85 -3.70
C VAL A 88 4.47 8.01 -2.19
N GLN A 89 3.60 8.91 -1.74
CA GLN A 89 3.24 9.03 -0.32
C GLN A 89 2.26 7.91 0.03
N THR A 90 2.40 7.32 1.19
CA THR A 90 1.50 6.28 1.69
C THR A 90 0.82 6.70 2.98
N ILE A 91 -0.47 6.51 3.07
CA ILE A 91 -1.28 6.94 4.22
C ILE A 91 -2.15 5.76 4.70
N CYS A 92 -1.87 5.25 5.90
CA CYS A 92 -2.73 4.27 6.55
C CYS A 92 -3.95 4.95 7.14
N MET A 93 -5.15 4.48 6.77
CA MET A 93 -6.40 4.87 7.38
C MET A 93 -7.17 3.61 7.84
N GLY A 94 -7.43 3.49 9.13
CA GLY A 94 -8.11 2.34 9.72
C GLY A 94 -7.18 1.15 9.90
N PHE A 95 -6.91 0.34 8.86
CA PHE A 95 -6.13 -0.90 9.00
C PHE A 95 -5.23 -1.19 7.80
N CYS A 96 -3.95 -1.43 8.04
CA CYS A 96 -3.00 -1.88 7.04
C CYS A 96 -2.33 -3.18 7.50
N ALA A 97 -2.71 -4.31 6.92
CA ALA A 97 -2.20 -5.60 7.36
C ALA A 97 -1.51 -6.39 6.24
N SER A 98 -0.55 -7.25 6.63
CA SER A 98 0.05 -8.23 5.73
C SER A 98 0.65 -7.54 4.48
N MET A 99 0.23 -7.90 3.27
CA MET A 99 0.74 -7.26 2.04
C MET A 99 0.46 -5.75 2.00
N ALA A 100 -0.63 -5.26 2.62
CA ALA A 100 -0.92 -3.83 2.69
C ALA A 100 0.09 -3.07 3.59
N SER A 101 0.59 -3.68 4.66
CA SER A 101 1.67 -3.08 5.49
C SER A 101 3.01 -3.02 4.74
N VAL A 102 3.27 -3.98 3.86
CA VAL A 102 4.44 -3.92 2.95
C VAL A 102 4.31 -2.73 2.00
N LEU A 103 3.13 -2.52 1.39
CA LEU A 103 2.88 -1.37 0.52
C LEU A 103 2.97 -0.05 1.29
N LEU A 104 2.45 0.01 2.53
CA LEU A 104 2.55 1.19 3.39
C LEU A 104 4.01 1.55 3.66
N SER A 105 4.83 0.56 4.03
CA SER A 105 6.26 0.78 4.30
C SER A 105 7.07 1.20 3.07
N ALA A 106 6.56 0.89 1.86
CA ALA A 106 7.22 1.12 0.58
C ALA A 106 7.06 2.54 0.03
N GLY A 107 6.30 3.41 0.70
CA GLY A 107 6.23 4.83 0.37
C GLY A 107 7.59 5.53 0.42
N ALA A 108 7.68 6.69 -0.20
CA ALA A 108 8.89 7.51 -0.19
C ALA A 108 9.28 7.86 1.26
N GLN A 109 10.55 7.78 1.58
CA GLN A 109 11.06 8.04 2.92
C GLN A 109 10.74 9.47 3.37
N GLY A 110 10.23 9.61 4.58
CA GLY A 110 9.71 10.88 5.13
C GLY A 110 8.27 11.21 4.68
N LYS A 111 7.65 10.37 3.83
CA LYS A 111 6.30 10.58 3.27
C LYS A 111 5.38 9.39 3.51
N ARG A 112 5.60 8.63 4.58
CA ARG A 112 4.77 7.50 5.00
C ARG A 112 4.02 7.90 6.27
N TYR A 113 2.70 7.79 6.22
CA TYR A 113 1.82 8.35 7.24
C TYR A 113 0.81 7.32 7.76
N ALA A 114 0.29 7.56 8.96
CA ALA A 114 -0.91 6.91 9.48
C ALA A 114 -1.80 7.91 10.20
N LEU A 115 -3.11 7.69 10.14
CA LEU A 115 -4.05 8.42 10.99
C LEU A 115 -3.94 7.91 12.43
N PRO A 116 -4.26 8.73 13.47
CA PRO A 116 -3.95 8.42 14.87
C PRO A 116 -4.57 7.12 15.42
N ASN A 117 -5.73 6.72 14.89
CA ASN A 117 -6.45 5.52 15.31
C ASN A 117 -6.27 4.35 14.33
N SER A 118 -5.27 4.43 13.44
CA SER A 118 -4.96 3.35 12.52
C SER A 118 -4.18 2.24 13.22
N GLU A 119 -4.41 1.01 12.78
CA GLU A 119 -3.64 -0.16 13.19
C GLU A 119 -2.86 -0.72 12.02
N ILE A 120 -1.68 -1.22 12.30
CA ILE A 120 -0.78 -1.83 11.32
C ILE A 120 -0.48 -3.24 11.80
N MET A 121 -0.48 -4.23 10.89
CA MET A 121 -0.14 -5.59 11.25
C MET A 121 0.82 -6.19 10.23
N ILE A 122 1.89 -6.77 10.73
CA ILE A 122 2.83 -7.56 9.95
C ILE A 122 2.78 -9.02 10.37
N HIS A 123 2.89 -9.91 9.41
CA HIS A 123 3.03 -11.35 9.64
C HIS A 123 3.63 -12.05 8.42
N GLN A 124 4.10 -13.28 8.58
CA GLN A 124 4.45 -14.11 7.43
C GLN A 124 3.19 -14.60 6.71
N GLY A 125 3.25 -14.63 5.37
CA GLY A 125 2.14 -15.15 4.58
C GLY A 125 1.86 -16.62 4.87
N SER A 126 0.59 -17.01 4.76
CA SER A 126 0.16 -18.41 4.80
C SER A 126 -0.07 -18.93 3.39
N ALA A 127 0.22 -20.21 3.16
CA ALA A 127 -0.09 -20.87 1.91
C ALA A 127 -0.40 -22.35 2.16
N GLY A 128 -1.26 -22.90 1.32
CA GLY A 128 -1.55 -24.32 1.28
C GLY A 128 -1.27 -24.87 -0.11
N PHE A 129 -0.75 -26.09 -0.20
CA PHE A 129 -0.48 -26.77 -1.46
C PHE A 129 -1.14 -28.12 -1.52
N GLN A 130 -1.54 -28.49 -2.71
CA GLN A 130 -2.07 -29.79 -3.02
C GLN A 130 -1.52 -30.22 -4.39
N GLY A 131 -1.08 -31.46 -4.51
CA GLY A 131 -0.53 -31.99 -5.77
C GLY A 131 0.42 -33.15 -5.55
N ALA A 132 1.16 -33.53 -6.59
CA ALA A 132 2.19 -34.56 -6.51
C ALA A 132 3.39 -34.06 -5.68
N THR A 133 4.08 -34.99 -5.00
CA THR A 133 5.21 -34.66 -4.10
C THR A 133 6.26 -33.73 -4.74
N PRO A 134 6.71 -33.91 -6.01
CA PRO A 134 7.65 -32.99 -6.63
C PRO A 134 7.12 -31.57 -6.79
N ASP A 135 5.81 -31.40 -7.09
CA ASP A 135 5.18 -30.10 -7.24
C ASP A 135 5.08 -29.36 -5.91
N ILE A 136 4.74 -30.10 -4.84
CA ILE A 136 4.72 -29.56 -3.46
C ILE A 136 6.09 -29.03 -3.06
N GLU A 137 7.17 -29.75 -3.40
CA GLU A 137 8.54 -29.33 -3.11
C GLU A 137 8.92 -28.04 -3.86
N ILE A 138 8.55 -27.94 -5.14
CA ILE A 138 8.79 -26.76 -5.95
C ILE A 138 8.05 -25.54 -5.37
N GLN A 139 6.77 -25.74 -5.02
CA GLN A 139 5.94 -24.68 -4.45
C GLN A 139 6.44 -24.23 -3.06
N SER A 140 6.87 -25.18 -2.22
CA SER A 140 7.46 -24.88 -0.90
C SER A 140 8.72 -24.01 -1.05
N ARG A 141 9.61 -24.36 -1.97
CA ARG A 141 10.81 -23.55 -2.23
C ARG A 141 10.47 -22.16 -2.75
N TRP A 142 9.45 -22.03 -3.62
CA TRP A 142 8.99 -20.75 -4.11
C TRP A 142 8.44 -19.86 -2.99
N ILE A 143 7.62 -20.41 -2.07
CA ILE A 143 7.08 -19.64 -0.94
C ILE A 143 8.19 -19.22 0.03
N LEU A 144 9.09 -20.09 0.40
CA LEU A 144 10.19 -19.73 1.28
C LEU A 144 11.03 -18.59 0.70
N ARG A 145 11.26 -18.59 -0.61
CA ARG A 145 11.90 -17.47 -1.31
C ARG A 145 11.08 -16.19 -1.24
N THR A 146 9.76 -16.30 -1.41
CA THR A 146 8.83 -15.16 -1.37
C THR A 146 8.78 -14.53 0.02
N VAL A 147 8.68 -15.34 1.09
CA VAL A 147 8.72 -14.87 2.48
C VAL A 147 10.02 -14.11 2.76
N ARG A 148 11.17 -14.67 2.37
CA ARG A 148 12.46 -13.99 2.54
C ARG A 148 12.51 -12.66 1.81
N ARG A 149 11.92 -12.57 0.60
CA ARG A 149 11.83 -11.32 -0.16
C ARG A 149 10.99 -10.28 0.57
N LEU A 150 9.81 -10.64 1.08
CA LEU A 150 8.95 -9.71 1.82
C LEU A 150 9.62 -9.21 3.09
N ASN A 151 10.24 -10.10 3.87
CA ASN A 151 11.00 -9.71 5.05
C ASN A 151 12.18 -8.78 4.71
N SER A 152 12.87 -9.01 3.58
CA SER A 152 13.94 -8.13 3.12
C SER A 152 13.41 -6.75 2.69
N ILE A 153 12.24 -6.69 2.06
CA ILE A 153 11.57 -5.42 1.71
C ILE A 153 11.21 -4.65 2.99
N LEU A 154 10.55 -5.29 3.95
CA LEU A 154 10.21 -4.67 5.23
C LEU A 154 11.47 -4.21 5.98
N ALA A 155 12.49 -5.07 6.10
CA ALA A 155 13.74 -4.74 6.77
C ALA A 155 14.41 -3.50 6.15
N LYS A 156 14.43 -3.43 4.81
CA LYS A 156 14.98 -2.29 4.06
C LYS A 156 14.21 -1.00 4.36
N HIS A 157 12.89 -1.03 4.20
CA HIS A 157 12.07 0.19 4.32
C HIS A 157 11.89 0.66 5.76
N CYS A 158 11.86 -0.28 6.72
CA CYS A 158 11.75 0.05 8.14
C CYS A 158 13.11 0.33 8.80
N ASN A 159 14.21 0.20 8.06
CA ASN A 159 15.57 0.31 8.61
C ASN A 159 15.80 -0.61 9.83
N GLN A 160 15.27 -1.83 9.76
CA GLN A 160 15.39 -2.85 10.81
C GLN A 160 16.31 -3.98 10.38
N PRO A 161 17.02 -4.65 11.31
CA PRO A 161 17.73 -5.89 11.01
C PRO A 161 16.78 -6.96 10.46
N TYR A 162 17.23 -7.71 9.44
CA TYR A 162 16.44 -8.79 8.83
C TYR A 162 15.92 -9.80 9.86
N GLU A 163 16.78 -10.21 10.78
CA GLU A 163 16.50 -11.20 11.82
C GLU A 163 15.41 -10.70 12.80
N LYS A 164 15.34 -9.38 13.03
CA LYS A 164 14.27 -8.78 13.83
C LYS A 164 12.93 -8.89 13.09
N VAL A 165 12.89 -8.50 11.81
CA VAL A 165 11.68 -8.57 10.99
C VAL A 165 11.23 -10.03 10.83
N GLU A 166 12.16 -10.97 10.56
CA GLU A 166 11.86 -12.38 10.44
C GLU A 166 11.23 -12.96 11.72
N ARG A 167 11.74 -12.58 12.90
CA ARG A 167 11.17 -12.98 14.18
C ARG A 167 9.79 -12.37 14.43
N ASP A 168 9.65 -11.06 14.19
CA ASP A 168 8.43 -10.32 14.51
C ASP A 168 7.28 -10.70 13.55
N THR A 169 7.58 -11.12 12.32
CA THR A 169 6.59 -11.59 11.34
C THR A 169 6.18 -13.06 11.51
N GLN A 170 6.78 -13.84 12.42
CA GLN A 170 6.41 -15.26 12.62
C GLN A 170 4.96 -15.46 13.04
N ARG A 171 4.37 -14.48 13.70
CA ARG A 171 2.96 -14.42 14.12
C ARG A 171 2.43 -13.02 13.84
N ASP A 172 1.11 -12.86 13.99
CA ASP A 172 0.48 -11.55 13.84
C ASP A 172 1.09 -10.59 14.86
N TYR A 173 1.72 -9.54 14.36
CA TYR A 173 2.34 -8.48 15.14
C TYR A 173 1.61 -7.17 14.85
N PHE A 174 0.70 -6.82 15.76
CA PHE A 174 -0.10 -5.61 15.68
C PHE A 174 0.64 -4.41 16.26
N MET A 175 0.45 -3.26 15.65
CA MET A 175 1.04 -1.98 16.05
C MET A 175 -0.01 -0.89 15.91
N THR A 176 -0.10 -0.03 16.92
CA THR A 176 -0.74 1.28 16.80
C THR A 176 0.02 2.16 15.80
N ALA A 177 -0.54 3.30 15.41
CA ALA A 177 0.16 4.24 14.54
C ALA A 177 1.51 4.69 15.12
N GLU A 178 1.56 4.96 16.43
CA GLU A 178 2.81 5.37 17.12
C GLU A 178 3.85 4.25 17.15
N GLU A 179 3.45 3.02 17.48
CA GLU A 179 4.34 1.86 17.43
C GLU A 179 4.83 1.57 16.02
N GLY A 180 3.99 1.79 14.98
CA GLY A 180 4.36 1.69 13.57
C GLY A 180 5.42 2.73 13.18
N ARG A 181 5.35 3.94 13.72
CA ARG A 181 6.37 4.97 13.57
C ARG A 181 7.68 4.57 14.25
N GLU A 182 7.63 4.10 15.48
CA GLU A 182 8.80 3.62 16.22
C GLU A 182 9.46 2.40 15.54
N TYR A 183 8.67 1.53 14.96
CA TYR A 183 9.15 0.39 14.17
C TYR A 183 9.78 0.82 12.85
N GLY A 184 9.37 1.97 12.30
CA GLY A 184 9.84 2.51 11.04
C GLY A 184 9.02 2.13 9.81
N ILE A 185 7.81 1.59 10.00
CA ILE A 185 6.87 1.31 8.88
C ILE A 185 6.34 2.61 8.30
N ILE A 186 6.10 3.59 9.15
CA ILE A 186 5.71 4.95 8.78
C ILE A 186 6.70 5.97 9.35
N ASP A 187 6.62 7.19 8.87
CA ASP A 187 7.47 8.31 9.30
C ASP A 187 6.73 9.24 10.27
N HIS A 188 5.42 9.43 10.06
CA HIS A 188 4.61 10.39 10.81
C HIS A 188 3.21 9.85 11.12
N VAL A 189 2.70 10.24 12.30
CA VAL A 189 1.27 10.10 12.63
C VAL A 189 0.62 11.44 12.37
N LEU A 190 -0.36 11.48 11.44
CA LEU A 190 -1.06 12.72 11.07
C LEU A 190 -2.06 13.12 12.15
N THR A 191 -1.91 14.30 12.70
CA THR A 191 -2.91 14.91 13.57
C THR A 191 -3.82 15.87 12.79
N ALA A 192 -4.87 16.39 13.44
CA ALA A 192 -5.76 17.37 12.81
C ALA A 192 -5.04 18.68 12.40
N GLU A 193 -3.88 18.96 13.00
CA GLU A 193 -3.05 20.13 12.72
C GLU A 193 -2.16 19.93 11.47
N ASP A 194 -1.91 18.67 11.08
CA ASP A 194 -0.99 18.30 9.99
C ASP A 194 -1.69 18.16 8.63
N VAL A 195 -3.03 18.28 8.58
CA VAL A 195 -3.78 18.13 7.33
C VAL A 195 -3.53 19.36 6.45
N PRO A 196 -2.82 19.22 5.31
CA PRO A 196 -2.77 20.31 4.34
C PRO A 196 -4.20 20.64 3.94
N ALA A 197 -4.58 21.92 4.01
CA ALA A 197 -5.86 22.35 3.48
C ALA A 197 -5.95 21.83 2.03
N LEU A 198 -6.96 21.00 1.74
CA LEU A 198 -7.28 20.64 0.37
C LEU A 198 -7.58 21.94 -0.36
N ALA A 199 -6.66 22.35 -1.23
CA ALA A 199 -6.72 23.60 -1.98
C ALA A 199 -7.75 23.53 -3.11
#